data_443895bed0015c2510a3082daaa94795
#
_entry.id   443895bed0015c2510a3082daaa94795
#
_cell.length_a   1.000
_cell.length_b   1.000
_cell.length_c   1.000
_cell.angle_alpha   90.00
_cell.angle_beta   90.00
_cell.angle_gamma   90.00
#
_symmetry.space_group_name_H-M   'P 1'
#
loop_
_entity.id
_entity.type
_entity.pdbx_description
1 polymer ?
#
loop_
_entity_poly.entity_id
_entity_poly.type
_entity_poly.pdbx_seq_one_letter_code
_entity_poly.pdbx_strand_id
1 'polypeptide(L)'
;MRVLQVNAVNAIRSTGRNCDEMSYYIKVHDGGCFTAYSDGPHTENSYRISSVFECKKHAVLSRITGLQGYFSPKSTAHLINIIKEVNPDIVNLGNLHANYLNIIQLLEFLAENNIPTVLVLHDCWPFTGKCTHYTVKDCLRWQTGCFDCPSLREDNKSWLFDRTSKMWNDKKRLWLSIPNLAVVGVSDWITNEAKKSPMFKNAKIIRRIYNWIDLDVFKPA
;
A
#
# COMPACT_ATOMS: atom_id res chain seq x y z
N MET A 1 3.06 -8.08 -21.04
CA MET A 1 3.36 -7.30 -19.83
C MET A 1 3.07 -8.14 -18.60
N ARG A 2 3.99 -8.18 -17.62
CA ARG A 2 3.82 -8.88 -16.33
C ARG A 2 3.62 -7.87 -15.21
N VAL A 3 2.55 -8.03 -14.44
CA VAL A 3 2.22 -7.16 -13.30
C VAL A 3 2.21 -8.01 -12.04
N LEU A 4 2.90 -7.56 -10.98
CA LEU A 4 2.78 -8.12 -9.65
C LEU A 4 2.01 -7.15 -8.76
N GLN A 5 0.86 -7.56 -8.27
CA GLN A 5 0.07 -6.82 -7.29
C GLN A 5 0.51 -7.20 -5.87
N VAL A 6 0.71 -6.21 -5.01
CA VAL A 6 0.98 -6.39 -3.57
C VAL A 6 -0.16 -5.77 -2.80
N ASN A 7 -0.99 -6.60 -2.16
CA ASN A 7 -2.15 -6.14 -1.42
C ASN A 7 -2.36 -6.94 -0.12
N ALA A 8 -3.01 -6.34 0.85
CA ALA A 8 -3.30 -7.00 2.13
C ALA A 8 -4.22 -8.22 1.97
N VAL A 9 -5.16 -8.16 1.04
CA VAL A 9 -6.19 -9.18 0.81
C VAL A 9 -6.24 -9.60 -0.66
N ASN A 10 -6.61 -10.86 -0.91
CA ASN A 10 -6.78 -11.43 -2.26
C ASN A 10 -8.21 -11.90 -2.45
N ALA A 11 -8.86 -11.50 -3.57
CA ALA A 11 -10.20 -11.91 -4.01
C ALA A 11 -11.36 -11.69 -3.01
N ILE A 12 -11.10 -11.07 -1.86
CA ILE A 12 -12.12 -10.73 -0.86
C ILE A 12 -12.08 -9.25 -0.52
N ARG A 13 -13.17 -8.74 0.05
CA ARG A 13 -13.34 -7.31 0.36
C ARG A 13 -13.18 -6.43 -0.89
N SER A 14 -13.22 -5.11 -0.74
CA SER A 14 -13.16 -4.19 -1.89
C SER A 14 -11.82 -4.25 -2.63
N THR A 15 -10.70 -4.07 -1.91
CA THR A 15 -9.38 -4.02 -2.54
C THR A 15 -8.92 -5.36 -3.09
N GLY A 16 -9.31 -6.49 -2.47
CA GLY A 16 -8.98 -7.82 -2.98
C GLY A 16 -9.77 -8.18 -4.23
N ARG A 17 -11.04 -7.76 -4.32
CA ARG A 17 -11.82 -7.90 -5.55
C ARG A 17 -11.24 -7.07 -6.69
N ASN A 18 -10.82 -5.84 -6.41
CA ASN A 18 -10.13 -5.02 -7.42
C ASN A 18 -8.86 -5.70 -7.96
N CYS A 19 -8.09 -6.39 -7.09
CA CYS A 19 -6.93 -7.15 -7.54
C CYS A 19 -7.32 -8.33 -8.44
N ASP A 20 -8.38 -9.05 -8.10
CA ASP A 20 -8.86 -10.20 -8.86
C ASP A 20 -9.40 -9.79 -10.24
N GLU A 21 -10.21 -8.74 -10.29
CA GLU A 21 -10.74 -8.17 -11.53
C GLU A 21 -9.63 -7.61 -12.42
N MET A 22 -8.63 -6.92 -11.85
CA MET A 22 -7.45 -6.47 -12.61
C MET A 22 -6.67 -7.67 -13.16
N SER A 23 -6.53 -8.75 -12.40
CA SER A 23 -5.88 -9.98 -12.87
C SER A 23 -6.62 -10.59 -14.05
N TYR A 24 -7.94 -10.66 -13.97
CA TYR A 24 -8.78 -11.11 -15.09
C TYR A 24 -8.60 -10.23 -16.33
N TYR A 25 -8.68 -8.91 -16.16
CA TYR A 25 -8.54 -7.97 -17.28
C TYR A 25 -7.17 -8.07 -17.96
N ILE A 26 -6.10 -8.16 -17.18
CA ILE A 26 -4.73 -8.32 -17.73
C ILE A 26 -4.59 -9.64 -18.48
N LYS A 27 -5.17 -10.73 -17.95
CA LYS A 27 -5.12 -12.06 -18.57
C LYS A 27 -5.84 -12.11 -19.90
N VAL A 28 -7.03 -11.50 -20.03
CA VAL A 28 -7.77 -11.47 -21.29
C VAL A 28 -7.13 -10.59 -22.36
N HIS A 29 -6.13 -9.78 -21.98
CA HIS A 29 -5.32 -8.96 -22.90
C HIS A 29 -3.88 -9.50 -23.04
N ASP A 30 -3.69 -10.80 -22.95
CA ASP A 30 -2.41 -11.52 -23.13
C ASP A 30 -1.29 -11.06 -22.18
N GLY A 31 -1.64 -10.56 -21.01
CA GLY A 31 -0.71 -10.20 -19.94
C GLY A 31 -0.64 -11.26 -18.84
N GLY A 32 0.47 -11.27 -18.09
CA GLY A 32 0.61 -12.03 -16.85
C GLY A 32 0.32 -11.16 -15.64
N CYS A 33 -0.58 -11.60 -14.75
CA CYS A 33 -0.83 -10.94 -13.49
C CYS A 33 -0.61 -11.92 -12.33
N PHE A 34 0.07 -11.43 -11.30
CA PHE A 34 0.43 -12.16 -10.09
C PHE A 34 -0.01 -11.34 -8.88
N THR A 35 -0.40 -12.00 -7.78
CA THR A 35 -0.85 -11.30 -6.57
C THR A 35 -0.12 -11.82 -5.34
N ALA A 36 0.62 -10.96 -4.65
CA ALA A 36 1.21 -11.23 -3.34
C ALA A 36 0.30 -10.65 -2.25
N TYR A 37 -0.13 -11.48 -1.29
CA TYR A 37 -1.15 -11.12 -0.32
C TYR A 37 -0.92 -11.73 1.07
N SER A 38 -1.67 -11.26 2.06
CA SER A 38 -1.64 -11.76 3.44
C SER A 38 -2.86 -12.60 3.80
N ASP A 39 -4.07 -12.16 3.43
CA ASP A 39 -5.34 -12.77 3.81
C ASP A 39 -6.24 -12.98 2.59
N GLY A 40 -7.03 -14.05 2.61
CA GLY A 40 -7.94 -14.40 1.52
C GLY A 40 -7.66 -15.77 0.91
N PRO A 41 -8.47 -16.19 -0.06
CA PRO A 41 -8.30 -17.44 -0.76
C PRO A 41 -7.05 -17.43 -1.66
N HIS A 42 -6.52 -18.63 -1.91
CA HIS A 42 -5.54 -18.82 -2.97
C HIS A 42 -6.24 -18.81 -4.32
N THR A 43 -5.73 -18.04 -5.26
CA THR A 43 -6.18 -17.99 -6.66
C THR A 43 -5.03 -18.31 -7.60
N GLU A 44 -5.29 -18.47 -8.89
CA GLU A 44 -4.23 -18.70 -9.88
C GLU A 44 -3.19 -17.56 -9.83
N ASN A 45 -1.92 -17.90 -9.85
CA ASN A 45 -0.79 -16.93 -9.78
C ASN A 45 -0.81 -16.02 -8.53
N SER A 46 -1.29 -16.54 -7.39
CA SER A 46 -1.27 -15.80 -6.14
C SER A 46 -0.35 -16.43 -5.09
N TYR A 47 0.28 -15.58 -4.28
CA TYR A 47 1.30 -15.94 -3.30
C TYR A 47 0.94 -15.39 -1.94
N ARG A 48 0.70 -16.26 -0.97
CA ARG A 48 0.51 -15.81 0.41
C ARG A 48 1.86 -15.57 1.07
N ILE A 49 2.17 -14.32 1.39
CA ILE A 49 3.50 -13.92 1.90
C ILE A 49 3.60 -13.91 3.42
N SER A 50 2.49 -13.92 4.15
CA SER A 50 2.49 -13.80 5.60
C SER A 50 1.52 -14.78 6.27
N SER A 51 1.90 -15.29 7.43
CA SER A 51 1.02 -16.10 8.26
C SER A 51 0.17 -15.24 9.21
N VAL A 52 -0.94 -15.78 9.69
CA VAL A 52 -1.79 -15.14 10.71
C VAL A 52 -1.00 -14.80 11.97
N PHE A 53 -0.07 -15.67 12.37
CA PHE A 53 0.76 -15.46 13.55
C PHE A 53 1.72 -14.28 13.36
N GLU A 54 2.38 -14.18 12.20
CA GLU A 54 3.27 -13.06 11.88
C GLU A 54 2.50 -11.73 11.83
N CYS A 55 1.31 -11.72 11.24
CA CYS A 55 0.46 -10.53 11.23
C CYS A 55 0.06 -10.09 12.65
N LYS A 56 -0.33 -11.03 13.52
CA LYS A 56 -0.65 -10.74 14.93
C LYS A 56 0.57 -10.21 15.68
N LYS A 57 1.74 -10.83 15.53
CA LYS A 57 3.00 -10.38 16.12
C LYS A 57 3.34 -8.95 15.66
N HIS A 58 3.28 -8.69 14.37
CA HIS A 58 3.48 -7.37 13.78
C HIS A 58 2.51 -6.35 14.39
N ALA A 59 1.23 -6.68 14.47
CA ALA A 59 0.21 -5.80 15.03
C ALA A 59 0.47 -5.42 16.50
N VAL A 60 0.90 -6.39 17.32
CA VAL A 60 1.27 -6.14 18.73
C VAL A 60 2.50 -5.24 18.81
N LEU A 61 3.55 -5.56 18.06
CA LEU A 61 4.77 -4.76 18.03
C LEU A 61 4.49 -3.32 17.55
N SER A 62 3.67 -3.16 16.51
CA SER A 62 3.26 -1.84 16.01
C SER A 62 2.55 -1.01 17.08
N ARG A 63 1.65 -1.64 17.86
CA ARG A 63 0.91 -0.95 18.93
C ARG A 63 1.81 -0.55 20.09
N ILE A 64 2.75 -1.40 20.47
CA ILE A 64 3.69 -1.10 21.57
C ILE A 64 4.67 -0.01 21.14
N THR A 65 5.30 -0.16 19.99
CA THR A 65 6.39 0.73 19.54
C THR A 65 5.93 2.00 18.85
N GLY A 66 4.67 2.04 18.34
CA GLY A 66 4.16 3.10 17.49
C GLY A 66 4.70 3.06 16.05
N LEU A 67 5.33 1.96 15.62
CA LEU A 67 5.96 1.80 14.31
C LEU A 67 5.18 0.82 13.44
N GLN A 68 4.14 1.28 12.74
CA GLN A 68 3.39 0.44 11.83
C GLN A 68 4.09 0.28 10.48
N GLY A 69 4.13 -0.96 9.98
CA GLY A 69 4.78 -1.28 8.70
C GLY A 69 6.31 -1.46 8.81
N TYR A 70 6.87 -1.65 10.03
CA TYR A 70 8.30 -1.82 10.25
C TYR A 70 8.70 -3.25 10.61
N PHE A 71 7.74 -4.13 10.78
CA PHE A 71 7.97 -5.51 11.18
C PHE A 71 7.73 -6.48 10.02
N SER A 72 7.75 -7.81 10.29
CA SER A 72 7.60 -8.87 9.28
C SER A 72 8.73 -8.90 8.22
N PRO A 73 10.01 -8.87 8.61
CA PRO A 73 11.10 -8.87 7.63
C PRO A 73 11.16 -10.18 6.83
N LYS A 74 10.77 -11.32 7.42
CA LYS A 74 10.75 -12.61 6.72
C LYS A 74 9.69 -12.64 5.61
N SER A 75 8.47 -12.16 5.91
CA SER A 75 7.39 -12.06 4.92
C SER A 75 7.79 -11.14 3.77
N THR A 76 8.49 -10.04 4.07
CA THR A 76 8.98 -9.11 3.06
C THR A 76 10.12 -9.70 2.23
N ALA A 77 11.04 -10.44 2.84
CA ALA A 77 12.08 -11.17 2.11
C ALA A 77 11.48 -12.21 1.17
N HIS A 78 10.42 -12.91 1.59
CA HIS A 78 9.67 -13.82 0.72
C HIS A 78 9.02 -13.09 -0.45
N LEU A 79 8.37 -11.94 -0.21
CA LEU A 79 7.84 -11.10 -1.28
C LEU A 79 8.94 -10.65 -2.27
N ILE A 80 10.10 -10.24 -1.77
CA ILE A 80 11.23 -9.84 -2.62
C ILE A 80 11.71 -11.02 -3.50
N ASN A 81 11.73 -12.24 -2.98
CA ASN A 81 12.06 -13.42 -3.78
C ASN A 81 11.01 -13.65 -4.87
N ILE A 82 9.71 -13.51 -4.56
CA ILE A 82 8.64 -13.59 -5.56
C ILE A 82 8.82 -12.51 -6.64
N ILE A 83 9.17 -11.27 -6.27
CA ILE A 83 9.44 -10.21 -7.25
C ILE A 83 10.59 -10.60 -8.18
N LYS A 84 11.68 -11.18 -7.64
CA LYS A 84 12.82 -11.65 -8.43
C LYS A 84 12.45 -12.81 -9.38
N GLU A 85 11.67 -13.77 -8.90
CA GLU A 85 11.23 -14.96 -9.68
C GLU A 85 10.23 -14.56 -10.79
N VAL A 86 9.23 -13.77 -10.45
CA VAL A 86 8.21 -13.28 -11.41
C VAL A 86 8.84 -12.33 -12.40
N ASN A 87 9.86 -11.56 -11.98
CA ASN A 87 10.48 -10.49 -12.75
C ASN A 87 9.44 -9.61 -13.45
N PRO A 88 8.58 -8.91 -12.70
CA PRO A 88 7.47 -8.14 -13.25
C PRO A 88 7.96 -6.87 -13.96
N ASP A 89 7.25 -6.47 -15.01
CA ASP A 89 7.47 -5.17 -15.65
C ASP A 89 6.99 -4.01 -14.75
N ILE A 90 6.00 -4.29 -13.90
CA ILE A 90 5.41 -3.31 -12.96
C ILE A 90 5.05 -4.00 -11.63
N VAL A 91 5.39 -3.36 -10.51
CA VAL A 91 4.84 -3.70 -9.19
C VAL A 91 3.72 -2.73 -8.83
N ASN A 92 2.51 -3.25 -8.64
CA ASN A 92 1.33 -2.48 -8.24
C ASN A 92 1.08 -2.63 -6.75
N LEU A 93 1.23 -1.55 -5.99
CA LEU A 93 1.09 -1.51 -4.54
C LEU A 93 -0.31 -1.01 -4.16
N GLY A 94 -1.11 -1.85 -3.55
CA GLY A 94 -2.41 -1.50 -2.98
C GLY A 94 -2.31 -1.17 -1.48
N ASN A 95 -3.07 -1.88 -0.65
CA ASN A 95 -3.09 -1.67 0.80
C ASN A 95 -1.85 -2.29 1.48
N LEU A 96 -0.98 -1.43 2.05
CA LEU A 96 0.29 -1.83 2.68
C LEU A 96 0.24 -1.84 4.22
N HIS A 97 -0.82 -1.33 4.85
CA HIS A 97 -0.84 -1.08 6.31
C HIS A 97 -1.44 -2.21 7.17
N ALA A 98 -1.69 -3.38 6.64
CA ALA A 98 -2.36 -4.48 7.35
C ALA A 98 -1.41 -5.38 8.19
N ASN A 99 -0.28 -4.88 8.65
CA ASN A 99 0.67 -5.57 9.51
C ASN A 99 1.25 -6.87 8.92
N TYR A 100 1.55 -6.92 7.66
CA TYR A 100 2.00 -8.14 6.98
C TYR A 100 3.36 -8.01 6.27
N LEU A 101 3.85 -6.79 6.08
CA LEU A 101 5.14 -6.51 5.43
C LEU A 101 5.90 -5.37 6.11
N ASN A 102 7.21 -5.32 5.87
CA ASN A 102 8.09 -4.22 6.24
C ASN A 102 8.20 -3.25 5.06
N ILE A 103 7.58 -2.07 5.21
CA ILE A 103 7.54 -1.06 4.14
C ILE A 103 8.93 -0.51 3.80
N ILE A 104 9.82 -0.38 4.81
CA ILE A 104 11.17 0.11 4.59
C ILE A 104 11.92 -0.82 3.64
N GLN A 105 11.99 -2.11 3.98
CA GLN A 105 12.67 -3.13 3.21
C GLN A 105 12.10 -3.26 1.79
N LEU A 106 10.77 -3.20 1.64
CA LEU A 106 10.13 -3.30 0.33
C LEU A 106 10.47 -2.10 -0.56
N LEU A 107 10.25 -0.88 -0.06
CA LEU A 107 10.43 0.32 -0.88
C LEU A 107 11.92 0.60 -1.18
N GLU A 108 12.84 0.29 -0.27
CA GLU A 108 14.28 0.33 -0.54
C GLU A 108 14.63 -0.63 -1.67
N PHE A 109 14.16 -1.88 -1.62
CA PHE A 109 14.39 -2.85 -2.69
C PHE A 109 13.85 -2.38 -4.05
N LEU A 110 12.63 -1.82 -4.10
CA LEU A 110 12.04 -1.32 -5.34
C LEU A 110 12.85 -0.14 -5.92
N ALA A 111 13.31 0.77 -5.05
CA ALA A 111 14.12 1.91 -5.46
C ALA A 111 15.51 1.50 -5.96
N GLU A 112 16.22 0.65 -5.22
CA GLU A 112 17.59 0.18 -5.56
C GLU A 112 17.62 -0.62 -6.86
N ASN A 113 16.55 -1.36 -7.16
CA ASN A 113 16.45 -2.15 -8.40
C ASN A 113 15.71 -1.42 -9.52
N ASN A 114 15.36 -0.13 -9.34
CA ASN A 114 14.71 0.71 -10.34
C ASN A 114 13.41 0.10 -10.91
N ILE A 115 12.65 -0.61 -10.07
CA ILE A 115 11.44 -1.33 -10.48
C ILE A 115 10.29 -0.34 -10.69
N PRO A 116 9.65 -0.29 -11.87
CA PRO A 116 8.48 0.54 -12.09
C PRO A 116 7.38 0.22 -11.10
N THR A 117 6.92 1.23 -10.36
CA THR A 117 6.02 1.06 -9.23
C THR A 117 4.77 1.92 -9.40
N VAL A 118 3.61 1.32 -9.29
CA VAL A 118 2.31 2.01 -9.20
C VAL A 118 1.82 1.91 -7.77
N LEU A 119 1.52 3.04 -7.14
CA LEU A 119 0.87 3.10 -5.84
C LEU A 119 -0.59 3.48 -5.99
N VAL A 120 -1.50 2.60 -5.59
CA VAL A 120 -2.94 2.87 -5.57
C VAL A 120 -3.37 3.33 -4.17
N LEU A 121 -3.87 4.54 -4.08
CA LEU A 121 -4.32 5.17 -2.84
C LEU A 121 -5.80 4.86 -2.58
N HIS A 122 -6.05 3.92 -1.68
CA HIS A 122 -7.38 3.62 -1.15
C HIS A 122 -7.68 4.44 0.13
N ASP A 123 -6.64 4.93 0.78
CA ASP A 123 -6.67 5.75 2.00
C ASP A 123 -5.43 6.64 2.12
N CYS A 124 -5.31 7.39 3.21
CA CYS A 124 -4.25 8.37 3.42
C CYS A 124 -2.98 7.81 4.06
N TRP A 125 -2.95 6.51 4.43
CA TRP A 125 -1.80 5.95 5.14
C TRP A 125 -0.46 6.10 4.40
N PRO A 126 -0.38 5.97 3.07
CA PRO A 126 0.89 6.11 2.35
C PRO A 126 1.55 7.48 2.53
N PHE A 127 0.78 8.56 2.70
CA PHE A 127 1.31 9.92 2.78
C PHE A 127 1.13 10.62 4.15
N THR A 128 0.60 9.91 5.14
CA THR A 128 0.53 10.37 6.55
C THR A 128 1.55 9.65 7.41
N GLY A 129 1.73 10.08 8.67
CA GLY A 129 2.53 9.32 9.64
C GLY A 129 1.94 7.94 9.90
N LYS A 130 0.62 7.85 10.18
CA LYS A 130 -0.06 6.58 10.49
C LYS A 130 -1.54 6.53 10.10
N CYS A 131 -2.18 7.69 9.88
CA CYS A 131 -3.63 7.75 9.70
C CYS A 131 -4.05 7.19 8.35
N THR A 132 -5.13 6.40 8.33
CA THR A 132 -5.85 6.04 7.11
C THR A 132 -6.79 7.17 6.68
N HIS A 133 -7.35 7.92 7.65
CA HIS A 133 -8.26 9.05 7.42
C HIS A 133 -7.94 10.21 8.38
N TYR A 134 -7.12 11.13 7.93
CA TYR A 134 -6.73 12.31 8.73
C TYR A 134 -7.89 13.28 8.95
N THR A 135 -8.92 13.25 8.09
CA THR A 135 -10.13 14.09 8.13
C THR A 135 -10.99 13.90 9.38
N VAL A 136 -10.89 12.75 10.05
CA VAL A 136 -11.61 12.49 11.32
C VAL A 136 -11.24 13.51 12.41
N LYS A 137 -10.03 14.07 12.35
CA LYS A 137 -9.51 15.07 13.30
C LYS A 137 -9.11 16.37 12.60
N ASP A 138 -9.44 16.55 11.33
CA ASP A 138 -9.04 17.70 10.50
C ASP A 138 -7.54 18.03 10.61
N CYS A 139 -6.71 17.00 10.74
CA CYS A 139 -5.30 17.14 11.01
C CYS A 139 -4.49 17.31 9.71
N LEU A 140 -4.04 18.53 9.43
CA LEU A 140 -3.26 18.85 8.24
C LEU A 140 -1.73 18.71 8.42
N ARG A 141 -1.26 18.21 9.56
CA ARG A 141 0.19 18.07 9.84
C ARG A 141 0.94 17.22 8.82
N TRP A 142 0.26 16.27 8.17
CA TRP A 142 0.85 15.42 7.13
C TRP A 142 1.43 16.21 5.94
N GLN A 143 1.01 17.45 5.73
CA GLN A 143 1.52 18.30 4.64
C GLN A 143 2.96 18.79 4.90
N THR A 144 3.34 18.96 6.16
CA THR A 144 4.66 19.50 6.56
C THR A 144 5.47 18.56 7.42
N GLY A 145 4.82 17.61 8.11
CA GLY A 145 5.42 16.63 9.00
C GLY A 145 4.39 16.16 10.03
N CYS A 146 4.33 14.87 10.36
CA CYS A 146 3.46 14.36 11.42
C CYS A 146 4.21 14.40 12.77
N PHE A 147 3.53 14.88 13.81
CA PHE A 147 4.02 14.92 15.21
C PHE A 147 2.83 15.20 16.13
N ASP A 148 2.95 14.89 17.45
CA ASP A 148 1.87 15.07 18.45
C ASP A 148 0.51 14.63 17.92
N CYS A 149 0.43 13.33 17.55
CA CYS A 149 -0.68 12.81 16.77
C CYS A 149 -2.00 12.84 17.55
N PRO A 150 -3.03 13.61 17.10
CA PRO A 150 -4.32 13.68 17.80
C PRO A 150 -5.10 12.36 17.76
N SER A 151 -4.79 11.49 16.79
CA SER A 151 -5.39 10.15 16.65
C SER A 151 -4.46 9.03 17.11
N LEU A 152 -3.52 9.31 18.03
CA LEU A 152 -2.48 8.35 18.40
C LEU A 152 -3.05 7.01 18.87
N ARG A 153 -4.15 7.03 19.61
CA ARG A 153 -4.78 5.86 20.22
C ARG A 153 -6.03 5.37 19.48
N GLU A 154 -6.33 5.93 18.32
CA GLU A 154 -7.53 5.62 17.54
C GLU A 154 -7.18 4.78 16.30
N ASP A 155 -6.91 5.42 15.19
CA ASP A 155 -6.55 4.77 13.92
C ASP A 155 -5.11 4.24 13.96
N ASN A 156 -4.91 2.97 13.57
CA ASN A 156 -3.61 2.30 13.65
C ASN A 156 -2.91 2.51 15.00
N LYS A 157 -3.63 2.17 16.06
CA LYS A 157 -3.31 2.52 17.46
C LYS A 157 -1.84 2.34 17.83
N SER A 158 -1.29 3.37 18.50
CA SER A 158 -0.07 3.25 19.28
C SER A 158 -0.39 3.36 20.77
N TRP A 159 0.14 2.45 21.59
CA TRP A 159 -0.16 2.43 23.01
C TRP A 159 0.79 3.27 23.84
N LEU A 160 2.08 3.29 23.48
CA LEU A 160 3.12 3.89 24.32
C LEU A 160 3.78 5.10 23.66
N PHE A 161 4.16 5.01 22.39
CA PHE A 161 5.03 6.01 21.76
C PHE A 161 4.37 6.68 20.56
N ASP A 162 4.51 8.00 20.45
CA ASP A 162 4.28 8.70 19.20
C ASP A 162 5.54 8.64 18.33
N ARG A 163 5.47 7.84 17.27
CA ARG A 163 6.52 7.71 16.24
C ARG A 163 6.07 8.25 14.90
N THR A 164 5.00 9.05 14.86
CA THR A 164 4.42 9.56 13.61
C THR A 164 5.39 10.42 12.82
N SER A 165 6.23 11.21 13.50
CA SER A 165 7.28 12.01 12.86
C SER A 165 8.30 11.11 12.15
N LYS A 166 8.79 10.07 12.84
CA LYS A 166 9.71 9.10 12.24
C LYS A 166 9.09 8.43 11.02
N MET A 167 7.88 7.88 11.17
CA MET A 167 7.18 7.17 10.07
C MET A 167 6.91 8.09 8.88
N TRP A 168 6.56 9.35 9.11
CA TRP A 168 6.34 10.33 8.05
C TRP A 168 7.63 10.63 7.29
N ASN A 169 8.74 10.89 8.01
CA ASN A 169 10.04 11.17 7.41
C ASN A 169 10.57 9.98 6.60
N ASP A 170 10.45 8.76 7.15
CA ASP A 170 10.90 7.55 6.47
C ASP A 170 10.08 7.31 5.19
N LYS A 171 8.75 7.41 5.26
CA LYS A 171 7.88 7.30 4.07
C LYS A 171 8.23 8.35 3.02
N LYS A 172 8.43 9.61 3.43
CA LYS A 172 8.84 10.68 2.51
C LYS A 172 10.14 10.33 1.80
N ARG A 173 11.17 9.95 2.54
CA ARG A 173 12.46 9.52 1.99
C ARG A 173 12.28 8.39 0.98
N LEU A 174 11.52 7.37 1.35
CA LEU A 174 11.32 6.16 0.55
C LEU A 174 10.52 6.42 -0.73
N TRP A 175 9.39 7.13 -0.66
CA TRP A 175 8.62 7.45 -1.86
C TRP A 175 9.40 8.34 -2.84
N LEU A 176 10.18 9.29 -2.32
CA LEU A 176 11.03 10.15 -3.14
C LEU A 176 12.19 9.41 -3.79
N SER A 177 12.62 8.26 -3.24
CA SER A 177 13.73 7.47 -3.78
C SER A 177 13.32 6.53 -4.91
N ILE A 178 12.04 6.27 -5.15
CA ILE A 178 11.59 5.40 -6.25
C ILE A 178 11.61 6.18 -7.58
N PRO A 179 12.50 5.84 -8.53
CA PRO A 179 12.71 6.67 -9.73
C PRO A 179 11.51 6.65 -10.69
N ASN A 180 10.82 5.51 -10.77
CA ASN A 180 9.69 5.26 -11.67
C ASN A 180 8.40 5.03 -10.89
N LEU A 181 8.01 5.99 -10.05
CA LEU A 181 6.77 5.96 -9.28
C LEU A 181 5.63 6.63 -10.03
N ALA A 182 4.51 5.92 -10.17
CA ALA A 182 3.20 6.47 -10.53
C ALA A 182 2.27 6.35 -9.31
N VAL A 183 1.43 7.35 -9.08
CA VAL A 183 0.44 7.39 -7.99
C VAL A 183 -0.95 7.48 -8.58
N VAL A 184 -1.83 6.58 -8.18
CA VAL A 184 -3.22 6.52 -8.60
C VAL A 184 -4.11 6.76 -7.40
N GLY A 185 -4.95 7.80 -7.45
CA GLY A 185 -6.01 8.01 -6.48
C GLY A 185 -7.33 7.45 -6.97
N VAL A 186 -8.06 6.72 -6.11
CA VAL A 186 -9.36 6.11 -6.46
C VAL A 186 -10.53 7.11 -6.46
N SER A 187 -10.27 8.37 -6.17
CA SER A 187 -11.23 9.48 -6.25
C SER A 187 -10.52 10.80 -6.53
N ASP A 188 -11.28 11.84 -6.94
CA ASP A 188 -10.74 13.19 -7.09
C ASP A 188 -10.16 13.71 -5.78
N TRP A 189 -10.85 13.45 -4.67
CA TRP A 189 -10.42 13.91 -3.36
C TRP A 189 -9.03 13.37 -3.01
N ILE A 190 -8.82 12.05 -2.98
CA ILE A 190 -7.53 11.48 -2.59
C ILE A 190 -6.41 11.79 -3.61
N THR A 191 -6.76 11.94 -4.89
CA THR A 191 -5.82 12.35 -5.93
C THR A 191 -5.33 13.78 -5.69
N ASN A 192 -6.23 14.69 -5.31
CA ASN A 192 -5.88 16.06 -5.00
C ASN A 192 -5.05 16.16 -3.70
N GLU A 193 -5.35 15.32 -2.70
CA GLU A 193 -4.52 15.23 -1.50
C GLU A 193 -3.12 14.67 -1.81
N ALA A 194 -3.03 13.66 -2.67
CA ALA A 194 -1.73 13.13 -3.12
C ALA A 194 -0.87 14.21 -3.80
N LYS A 195 -1.47 15.08 -4.63
CA LYS A 195 -0.77 16.19 -5.29
C LYS A 195 -0.23 17.24 -4.32
N LYS A 196 -0.88 17.40 -3.15
CA LYS A 196 -0.41 18.30 -2.07
C LYS A 196 0.70 17.66 -1.23
N SER A 197 0.85 16.32 -1.29
CA SER A 197 1.79 15.60 -0.44
C SER A 197 3.24 15.78 -0.90
N PRO A 198 4.16 16.18 0.00
CA PRO A 198 5.57 16.26 -0.33
C PRO A 198 6.22 14.90 -0.60
N MET A 199 5.55 13.79 -0.27
CA MET A 199 6.05 12.44 -0.49
C MET A 199 6.05 12.04 -1.97
N PHE A 200 5.14 12.60 -2.77
CA PHE A 200 4.96 12.23 -4.17
C PHE A 200 5.49 13.29 -5.16
N LYS A 201 6.31 14.22 -4.67
CA LYS A 201 6.87 15.32 -5.51
C LYS A 201 7.65 14.80 -6.72
N ASN A 202 8.31 13.65 -6.59
CA ASN A 202 9.10 13.04 -7.68
C ASN A 202 8.31 12.01 -8.49
N ALA A 203 7.02 11.79 -8.19
CA ALA A 203 6.20 10.85 -8.96
C ALA A 203 6.07 11.31 -10.42
N LYS A 204 6.27 10.38 -11.35
CA LYS A 204 6.16 10.65 -12.80
C LYS A 204 4.74 11.02 -13.20
N ILE A 205 3.75 10.42 -12.53
CA ILE A 205 2.33 10.63 -12.79
C ILE A 205 1.60 10.60 -11.44
N ILE A 206 0.67 11.52 -11.23
CA ILE A 206 -0.36 11.45 -10.19
C ILE A 206 -1.70 11.58 -10.91
N ARG A 207 -2.47 10.49 -10.97
CA ARG A 207 -3.69 10.43 -11.75
C ARG A 207 -4.83 9.80 -10.98
N ARG A 208 -6.08 10.24 -11.25
CA ARG A 208 -7.27 9.56 -10.79
C ARG A 208 -7.62 8.40 -11.71
N ILE A 209 -7.89 7.23 -11.12
CA ILE A 209 -8.55 6.09 -11.74
C ILE A 209 -9.54 5.58 -10.71
N TYR A 210 -10.86 5.67 -10.99
CA TYR A 210 -11.87 5.14 -10.10
C TYR A 210 -11.77 3.62 -9.98
N ASN A 211 -12.17 3.10 -8.82
CA ASN A 211 -12.46 1.67 -8.74
C ASN A 211 -13.59 1.35 -9.71
N TRP A 212 -13.44 0.24 -10.42
CA TRP A 212 -14.50 -0.25 -11.29
C TRP A 212 -15.61 -0.92 -10.49
N ILE A 213 -16.77 -0.97 -11.09
CA ILE A 213 -17.95 -1.66 -10.57
C ILE A 213 -18.59 -2.44 -11.71
N ASP A 214 -19.28 -3.52 -11.37
CA ASP A 214 -20.07 -4.28 -12.31
C ASP A 214 -21.33 -3.47 -12.72
N LEU A 215 -21.34 -2.96 -13.95
CA LEU A 215 -22.43 -2.14 -14.47
C LEU A 215 -23.69 -2.96 -14.81
N ASP A 216 -23.60 -4.29 -14.86
CA ASP A 216 -24.77 -5.15 -15.01
C ASP A 216 -25.52 -5.32 -13.68
N VAL A 217 -24.80 -5.24 -12.57
CA VAL A 217 -25.34 -5.27 -11.21
C VAL A 217 -25.72 -3.86 -10.72
N PHE A 218 -24.84 -2.87 -10.91
CA PHE A 218 -25.01 -1.50 -10.45
C PHE A 218 -25.46 -0.58 -11.58
N LYS A 219 -26.74 -0.55 -11.89
CA LYS A 219 -27.35 0.34 -12.89
C LYS A 219 -28.33 1.30 -12.23
N PRO A 220 -28.52 2.49 -12.85
CA PRO A 220 -29.61 3.39 -12.45
C PRO A 220 -30.96 2.67 -12.52
N ALA A 221 -31.84 2.95 -11.55
CA ALA A 221 -33.21 2.46 -11.54
C ALA A 221 -34.04 3.14 -12.62
#